data_3f1764a580e0a1321cc1cca1280f0ba2
#
_entry.id   3f1764a580e0a1321cc1cca1280f0ba2
#
_cell.length_a   1.000
_cell.length_b   1.000
_cell.length_c   1.000
_cell.angle_alpha   90.00
_cell.angle_beta   90.00
_cell.angle_gamma   90.00
#
_symmetry.space_group_name_H-M   'P 1'
#
loop_
_entity.id
_entity.type
_entity.pdbx_description
1 polymer ?
#
loop_
_entity_poly.entity_id
_entity_poly.type
_entity_poly.pdbx_seq_one_letter_code
_entity_poly.pdbx_strand_id
1 'polypeptide(L)'
;MRCELDRILTYWTDRTVDREHGGFYGSLNGESIVISGAPKGLVLNARLLWTFSRAYRTDRKTVYLQMAERALGELERSFKDPVYGGYYWMAAPSGEPVQTRKQIYGQAFVLYALSEYVLATGSRQLLPDIQALVDIVERSYDPVHGGYFEAYTREWELESDLRLSEHDMNEKKSMNTHLHILEAYTNVYRVWPSSIMALRLRSLIGLTLDRIVGGDGHFRLFFDEDWRVKSDRISYGHDIEGSWLLYEAAEALGDTELIALAKKAALAMADATLAEGVDRDGALWNEAGPEGLIDTDKDWWPQAEAVVGFVNAWQMTGDDRYWEAAWKTWSFIRTSVVDREHGEWFWKVDASGVPYKEEPKVSEWKCPYHNGRACMEIIERLGPLIQEA
;
A
#
# COMPACT_ATOMS: atom_id res chain seq x y z
N MET A 1 -1.73 -19.63 3.87
CA MET A 1 -1.78 -18.55 2.86
C MET A 1 -2.80 -18.84 1.73
N ARG A 2 -2.68 -19.90 0.90
CA ARG A 2 -3.62 -20.11 -0.24
C ARG A 2 -5.09 -20.10 0.15
N CYS A 3 -5.50 -20.90 1.16
CA CYS A 3 -6.88 -20.90 1.62
C CYS A 3 -7.36 -19.53 2.12
N GLU A 4 -6.48 -18.74 2.70
CA GLU A 4 -6.85 -17.40 3.18
C GLU A 4 -6.96 -16.41 2.00
N LEU A 5 -6.04 -16.47 1.04
CA LEU A 5 -6.15 -15.70 -0.20
C LEU A 5 -7.47 -15.99 -0.93
N ASP A 6 -7.83 -17.26 -1.08
CA ASP A 6 -9.10 -17.66 -1.73
C ASP A 6 -10.31 -17.10 -0.95
N ARG A 7 -10.28 -17.08 0.39
CA ARG A 7 -11.36 -16.49 1.21
C ARG A 7 -11.46 -14.98 1.03
N ILE A 8 -10.34 -14.27 1.08
CA ILE A 8 -10.29 -12.83 0.84
C ILE A 8 -10.86 -12.52 -0.55
N LEU A 9 -10.30 -13.11 -1.60
CA LEU A 9 -10.71 -12.82 -2.96
C LEU A 9 -12.17 -13.20 -3.22
N THR A 10 -12.67 -14.31 -2.64
CA THR A 10 -14.09 -14.70 -2.74
C THR A 10 -14.99 -13.68 -2.06
N TYR A 11 -14.62 -13.20 -0.85
CA TYR A 11 -15.38 -12.13 -0.19
C TYR A 11 -15.51 -10.90 -1.09
N TRP A 12 -14.41 -10.45 -1.70
CA TRP A 12 -14.41 -9.26 -2.54
C TRP A 12 -15.14 -9.44 -3.87
N THR A 13 -15.13 -10.63 -4.44
CA THR A 13 -15.92 -10.93 -5.67
C THR A 13 -17.42 -11.02 -5.40
N ASP A 14 -17.83 -11.55 -4.24
CA ASP A 14 -19.21 -11.89 -3.97
C ASP A 14 -19.98 -10.78 -3.27
N ARG A 15 -19.30 -10.02 -2.36
CA ARG A 15 -19.95 -9.09 -1.43
C ARG A 15 -19.81 -7.62 -1.82
N THR A 16 -18.78 -7.25 -2.58
CA THR A 16 -18.42 -5.83 -2.76
C THR A 16 -18.77 -5.26 -4.14
N VAL A 17 -19.20 -6.12 -5.08
CA VAL A 17 -19.56 -5.71 -6.44
C VAL A 17 -20.85 -4.89 -6.41
N ASP A 18 -20.76 -3.61 -6.82
CA ASP A 18 -21.95 -2.75 -7.02
C ASP A 18 -22.61 -3.09 -8.36
N ARG A 19 -23.77 -3.72 -8.28
CA ARG A 19 -24.54 -4.15 -9.47
C ARG A 19 -25.48 -3.06 -9.98
N GLU A 20 -25.72 -2.02 -9.19
CA GLU A 20 -26.62 -0.92 -9.54
C GLU A 20 -25.86 0.18 -10.29
N HIS A 21 -24.72 0.61 -9.74
CA HIS A 21 -23.96 1.74 -10.29
C HIS A 21 -22.68 1.32 -11.01
N GLY A 22 -22.28 0.06 -10.92
CA GLY A 22 -21.01 -0.44 -11.47
C GLY A 22 -19.85 -0.28 -10.49
N GLY A 23 -18.69 -0.86 -10.84
CA GLY A 23 -17.54 -0.90 -9.94
C GLY A 23 -17.83 -1.67 -8.65
N PHE A 24 -17.42 -1.10 -7.54
CA PHE A 24 -17.54 -1.69 -6.20
C PHE A 24 -18.21 -0.71 -5.24
N TYR A 25 -18.84 -1.23 -4.18
CA TYR A 25 -19.38 -0.40 -3.11
C TYR A 25 -18.28 0.37 -2.39
N GLY A 26 -18.57 1.61 -2.00
CA GLY A 26 -17.62 2.46 -1.28
C GLY A 26 -17.41 2.04 0.18
N SER A 27 -18.45 1.43 0.81
CA SER A 27 -18.34 1.00 2.20
C SER A 27 -19.29 -0.15 2.55
N LEU A 28 -18.80 -1.10 3.37
CA LEU A 28 -19.58 -2.12 4.06
C LEU A 28 -19.25 -2.04 5.55
N ASN A 29 -20.26 -2.15 6.41
CA ASN A 29 -20.07 -2.16 7.87
C ASN A 29 -19.39 -3.45 8.37
N GLY A 30 -19.17 -3.55 9.67
CA GLY A 30 -18.52 -4.71 10.30
C GLY A 30 -19.25 -6.04 10.11
N GLU A 31 -20.54 -6.02 9.84
CA GLU A 31 -21.37 -7.20 9.52
C GLU A 31 -21.45 -7.47 8.01
N SER A 32 -20.65 -6.78 7.20
CA SER A 32 -20.64 -6.89 5.74
C SER A 32 -21.95 -6.44 5.04
N ILE A 33 -22.67 -5.51 5.67
CA ILE A 33 -23.87 -4.89 5.10
C ILE A 33 -23.45 -3.61 4.36
N VAL A 34 -23.93 -3.45 3.13
CA VAL A 34 -23.65 -2.27 2.31
C VAL A 34 -24.16 -0.99 2.99
N ILE A 35 -23.31 0.02 3.11
CA ILE A 35 -23.71 1.37 3.55
C ILE A 35 -24.20 2.13 2.32
N SER A 36 -25.52 2.30 2.24
CA SER A 36 -26.16 2.97 1.10
C SER A 36 -25.66 4.41 0.95
N GLY A 37 -25.33 4.82 -0.27
CA GLY A 37 -24.89 6.18 -0.57
C GLY A 37 -23.45 6.49 -0.17
N ALA A 38 -22.70 5.54 0.39
CA ALA A 38 -21.29 5.75 0.73
C ALA A 38 -20.47 6.08 -0.53
N PRO A 39 -19.68 7.17 -0.52
CA PRO A 39 -18.84 7.54 -1.66
C PRO A 39 -17.75 6.50 -1.90
N LYS A 40 -17.29 6.40 -3.14
CA LYS A 40 -16.21 5.53 -3.59
C LYS A 40 -14.87 6.26 -3.50
N GLY A 41 -13.86 5.65 -2.88
CA GLY A 41 -12.52 6.20 -2.80
C GLY A 41 -11.64 5.83 -3.98
N LEU A 42 -10.78 6.75 -4.42
CA LEU A 42 -9.78 6.50 -5.45
C LEU A 42 -8.85 5.34 -5.05
N VAL A 43 -8.34 5.41 -3.82
CA VAL A 43 -7.37 4.44 -3.29
C VAL A 43 -7.99 3.03 -3.23
N LEU A 44 -9.22 2.91 -2.74
CA LEU A 44 -9.95 1.65 -2.75
C LEU A 44 -9.99 1.03 -4.16
N ASN A 45 -10.38 1.80 -5.16
CA ASN A 45 -10.56 1.30 -6.53
C ASN A 45 -9.21 0.99 -7.21
N ALA A 46 -8.18 1.79 -6.98
CA ALA A 46 -6.83 1.52 -7.45
C ALA A 46 -6.26 0.24 -6.82
N ARG A 47 -6.40 0.08 -5.50
CA ARG A 47 -5.96 -1.12 -4.78
C ARG A 47 -6.75 -2.37 -5.20
N LEU A 48 -8.02 -2.25 -5.54
CA LEU A 48 -8.80 -3.36 -6.12
C LEU A 48 -8.27 -3.76 -7.50
N LEU A 49 -8.00 -2.80 -8.38
CA LEU A 49 -7.37 -3.06 -9.67
C LEU A 49 -6.04 -3.79 -9.49
N TRP A 50 -5.19 -3.31 -8.58
CA TRP A 50 -3.91 -3.93 -8.28
C TRP A 50 -4.08 -5.37 -7.78
N THR A 51 -4.91 -5.56 -6.74
CA THR A 51 -5.09 -6.87 -6.10
C THR A 51 -5.59 -7.93 -7.07
N PHE A 52 -6.61 -7.61 -7.86
CA PHE A 52 -7.17 -8.57 -8.81
C PHE A 52 -6.26 -8.80 -10.03
N SER A 53 -5.49 -7.79 -10.44
CA SER A 53 -4.45 -7.97 -11.47
C SER A 53 -3.34 -8.91 -10.98
N ARG A 54 -2.85 -8.70 -9.76
CA ARG A 54 -1.85 -9.56 -9.13
C ARG A 54 -2.37 -10.99 -8.92
N ALA A 55 -3.62 -11.15 -8.44
CA ALA A 55 -4.26 -12.44 -8.29
C ALA A 55 -4.41 -13.18 -9.63
N TYR A 56 -4.78 -12.46 -10.70
CA TYR A 56 -4.82 -13.04 -12.05
C TYR A 56 -3.43 -13.45 -12.54
N ARG A 57 -2.40 -12.67 -12.26
CA ARG A 57 -1.01 -13.02 -12.61
C ARG A 57 -0.55 -14.30 -11.91
N THR A 58 -0.97 -14.49 -10.66
CA THR A 58 -0.62 -15.65 -9.82
C THR A 58 -1.38 -16.93 -10.22
N ASP A 59 -2.70 -16.86 -10.35
CA ASP A 59 -3.56 -18.05 -10.49
C ASP A 59 -4.25 -18.21 -11.85
N ARG A 60 -4.22 -17.19 -12.72
CA ARG A 60 -4.85 -17.18 -14.06
C ARG A 60 -6.37 -17.47 -14.07
N LYS A 61 -7.06 -17.29 -12.94
CA LYS A 61 -8.52 -17.46 -12.87
C LYS A 61 -9.23 -16.29 -13.57
N THR A 62 -10.10 -16.57 -14.54
CA THR A 62 -10.79 -15.56 -15.35
C THR A 62 -11.62 -14.57 -14.50
N VAL A 63 -12.17 -15.01 -13.37
CA VAL A 63 -12.92 -14.14 -12.46
C VAL A 63 -12.05 -12.99 -11.93
N TYR A 64 -10.76 -13.22 -11.68
CA TYR A 64 -9.86 -12.16 -11.22
C TYR A 64 -9.60 -11.12 -12.31
N LEU A 65 -9.44 -11.55 -13.56
CA LEU A 65 -9.33 -10.61 -14.68
C LEU A 65 -10.60 -9.77 -14.82
N GLN A 66 -11.79 -10.39 -14.75
CA GLN A 66 -13.07 -9.68 -14.81
C GLN A 66 -13.21 -8.63 -13.68
N MET A 67 -12.74 -8.94 -12.46
CA MET A 67 -12.74 -7.99 -11.36
C MET A 67 -11.73 -6.85 -11.58
N ALA A 68 -10.55 -7.15 -12.12
CA ALA A 68 -9.57 -6.15 -12.50
C ALA A 68 -10.12 -5.21 -13.59
N GLU A 69 -10.73 -5.75 -14.64
CA GLU A 69 -11.37 -4.96 -15.69
C GLU A 69 -12.52 -4.09 -15.16
N ARG A 70 -13.28 -4.60 -14.19
CA ARG A 70 -14.33 -3.83 -13.51
C ARG A 70 -13.75 -2.65 -12.73
N ALA A 71 -12.66 -2.86 -11.99
CA ALA A 71 -11.98 -1.78 -11.26
C ALA A 71 -11.35 -0.75 -12.21
N LEU A 72 -10.73 -1.21 -13.29
CA LEU A 72 -10.19 -0.33 -14.34
C LEU A 72 -11.29 0.53 -14.96
N GLY A 73 -12.42 -0.08 -15.34
CA GLY A 73 -13.57 0.65 -15.88
C GLY A 73 -14.15 1.68 -14.90
N GLU A 74 -14.11 1.40 -13.58
CA GLU A 74 -14.54 2.36 -12.56
C GLU A 74 -13.58 3.55 -12.45
N LEU A 75 -12.26 3.31 -12.44
CA LEU A 75 -11.25 4.37 -12.42
C LEU A 75 -11.39 5.30 -13.64
N GLU A 76 -11.57 4.73 -14.82
CA GLU A 76 -11.71 5.48 -16.08
C GLU A 76 -13.00 6.32 -16.12
N ARG A 77 -14.12 5.73 -15.68
CA ARG A 77 -15.44 6.39 -15.77
C ARG A 77 -15.66 7.43 -14.67
N SER A 78 -15.28 7.12 -13.43
CA SER A 78 -15.71 7.87 -12.24
C SER A 78 -14.63 8.75 -11.63
N PHE A 79 -13.36 8.44 -11.88
CA PHE A 79 -12.25 9.13 -11.23
C PHE A 79 -11.34 9.92 -12.19
N LYS A 80 -11.22 9.52 -13.46
CA LYS A 80 -10.35 10.20 -14.42
C LYS A 80 -10.87 11.61 -14.71
N ASP A 81 -10.02 12.63 -14.55
CA ASP A 81 -10.37 14.01 -14.90
C ASP A 81 -10.08 14.27 -16.38
N PRO A 82 -11.12 14.42 -17.23
CA PRO A 82 -10.93 14.59 -18.66
C PRO A 82 -10.43 15.98 -19.05
N VAL A 83 -10.44 16.95 -18.12
CA VAL A 83 -10.09 18.35 -18.40
C VAL A 83 -8.65 18.66 -17.95
N TYR A 84 -8.34 18.36 -16.71
CA TYR A 84 -7.04 18.69 -16.11
C TYR A 84 -6.09 17.50 -15.98
N GLY A 85 -6.57 16.29 -16.31
CA GLY A 85 -5.82 15.04 -16.16
C GLY A 85 -5.70 14.58 -14.70
N GLY A 86 -5.10 13.39 -14.50
CA GLY A 86 -5.06 12.72 -13.21
C GLY A 86 -6.44 12.22 -12.77
N TYR A 87 -6.56 11.90 -11.48
CA TYR A 87 -7.74 11.25 -10.91
C TYR A 87 -8.26 12.02 -9.71
N TYR A 88 -9.58 12.11 -9.58
CA TYR A 88 -10.28 12.69 -8.44
C TYR A 88 -10.09 11.83 -7.19
N TRP A 89 -10.22 12.44 -5.99
CA TRP A 89 -10.04 11.73 -4.74
C TRP A 89 -11.23 10.85 -4.36
N MET A 90 -12.46 11.39 -4.50
CA MET A 90 -13.69 10.67 -4.17
C MET A 90 -14.75 10.88 -5.25
N ALA A 91 -15.58 9.85 -5.47
CA ALA A 91 -16.75 9.90 -6.34
C ALA A 91 -18.01 9.40 -5.60
N ALA A 92 -19.18 9.91 -5.97
CA ALA A 92 -20.46 9.36 -5.54
C ALA A 92 -20.66 7.92 -6.06
N PRO A 93 -21.60 7.13 -5.50
CA PRO A 93 -21.90 5.81 -6.04
C PRO A 93 -22.22 5.81 -7.53
N SER A 94 -22.91 6.87 -8.03
CA SER A 94 -23.25 7.09 -9.44
C SER A 94 -22.05 7.35 -10.35
N GLY A 95 -20.88 7.69 -9.78
CA GLY A 95 -19.66 8.06 -10.50
C GLY A 95 -19.41 9.56 -10.62
N GLU A 96 -20.30 10.40 -10.10
CA GLU A 96 -20.07 11.85 -10.09
C GLU A 96 -18.94 12.22 -9.12
N PRO A 97 -18.00 13.15 -9.51
CA PRO A 97 -16.94 13.59 -8.62
C PRO A 97 -17.50 14.30 -7.37
N VAL A 98 -17.06 13.87 -6.17
CA VAL A 98 -17.43 14.48 -4.88
C VAL A 98 -16.28 15.29 -4.31
N GLN A 99 -15.06 14.74 -4.36
CA GLN A 99 -13.84 15.45 -3.96
C GLN A 99 -12.88 15.44 -5.14
N THR A 100 -12.70 16.61 -5.77
CA THR A 100 -11.94 16.74 -7.02
C THR A 100 -10.45 17.02 -6.79
N ARG A 101 -10.01 17.20 -5.54
CA ARG A 101 -8.60 17.39 -5.18
C ARG A 101 -7.73 16.25 -5.71
N LYS A 102 -6.47 16.57 -6.00
CA LYS A 102 -5.48 15.63 -6.54
C LYS A 102 -4.48 15.28 -5.45
N GLN A 103 -4.68 14.17 -4.77
CA GLN A 103 -3.69 13.61 -3.85
C GLN A 103 -2.64 12.82 -4.63
N ILE A 104 -1.36 13.16 -4.49
CA ILE A 104 -0.26 12.48 -5.18
C ILE A 104 -0.17 11.02 -4.76
N TYR A 105 -0.43 10.74 -3.48
CA TYR A 105 -0.63 9.39 -2.96
C TYR A 105 -1.61 8.58 -3.81
N GLY A 106 -2.78 9.14 -4.11
CA GLY A 106 -3.81 8.49 -4.93
C GLY A 106 -3.36 8.29 -6.38
N GLN A 107 -2.67 9.28 -6.97
CA GLN A 107 -2.12 9.16 -8.33
C GLN A 107 -1.07 8.04 -8.39
N ALA A 108 -0.23 7.91 -7.36
CA ALA A 108 0.75 6.83 -7.25
C ALA A 108 0.07 5.45 -7.20
N PHE A 109 -1.01 5.29 -6.42
CA PHE A 109 -1.76 4.03 -6.40
C PHE A 109 -2.39 3.68 -7.75
N VAL A 110 -2.87 4.67 -8.51
CA VAL A 110 -3.36 4.41 -9.87
C VAL A 110 -2.21 3.96 -10.78
N LEU A 111 -1.04 4.62 -10.72
CA LEU A 111 0.15 4.18 -11.47
C LEU A 111 0.54 2.74 -11.13
N TYR A 112 0.55 2.41 -9.85
CA TYR A 112 0.88 1.08 -9.36
C TYR A 112 -0.08 0.03 -9.91
N ALA A 113 -1.37 0.34 -9.85
CA ALA A 113 -2.43 -0.56 -10.31
C ALA A 113 -2.44 -0.75 -11.84
N LEU A 114 -2.30 0.32 -12.62
CA LEU A 114 -2.22 0.24 -14.08
C LEU A 114 -1.00 -0.57 -14.52
N SER A 115 0.13 -0.37 -13.85
CA SER A 115 1.37 -1.12 -14.13
C SER A 115 1.20 -2.61 -13.81
N GLU A 116 0.57 -2.97 -12.68
CA GLU A 116 0.28 -4.36 -12.34
C GLU A 116 -0.68 -5.01 -13.33
N TYR A 117 -1.68 -4.27 -13.82
CA TYR A 117 -2.57 -4.76 -14.86
C TYR A 117 -1.82 -5.06 -16.17
N VAL A 118 -0.87 -4.22 -16.57
CA VAL A 118 0.00 -4.47 -17.73
C VAL A 118 0.87 -5.72 -17.50
N LEU A 119 1.46 -5.89 -16.31
CA LEU A 119 2.22 -7.09 -15.96
C LEU A 119 1.38 -8.36 -16.00
N ALA A 120 0.13 -8.28 -15.54
CA ALA A 120 -0.78 -9.42 -15.46
C ALA A 120 -1.31 -9.86 -16.83
N THR A 121 -1.63 -8.91 -17.70
CA THR A 121 -2.27 -9.16 -19.00
C THR A 121 -1.31 -9.22 -20.18
N GLY A 122 -0.12 -8.61 -20.05
CA GLY A 122 0.80 -8.35 -21.15
C GLY A 122 0.33 -7.26 -22.13
N SER A 123 -0.83 -6.65 -21.91
CA SER A 123 -1.39 -5.61 -22.76
C SER A 123 -0.67 -4.28 -22.57
N ARG A 124 -0.05 -3.76 -23.61
CA ARG A 124 0.66 -2.47 -23.58
C ARG A 124 -0.22 -1.27 -23.93
N GLN A 125 -1.54 -1.46 -24.06
CA GLN A 125 -2.48 -0.39 -24.42
C GLN A 125 -2.53 0.73 -23.38
N LEU A 126 -2.29 0.43 -22.10
CA LEU A 126 -2.28 1.42 -21.02
C LEU A 126 -0.93 2.16 -20.84
N LEU A 127 0.12 1.82 -21.61
CA LEU A 127 1.41 2.51 -21.48
C LEU A 127 1.33 4.02 -21.71
N PRO A 128 0.56 4.55 -22.69
CA PRO A 128 0.41 6.00 -22.84
C PRO A 128 -0.25 6.66 -21.61
N ASP A 129 -1.24 6.02 -20.99
CA ASP A 129 -1.88 6.52 -19.78
C ASP A 129 -0.93 6.49 -18.58
N ILE A 130 -0.13 5.43 -18.43
CA ILE A 130 0.93 5.34 -17.42
C ILE A 130 1.95 6.46 -17.60
N GLN A 131 2.44 6.70 -18.81
CA GLN A 131 3.40 7.75 -19.12
C GLN A 131 2.83 9.14 -18.81
N ALA A 132 1.59 9.41 -19.23
CA ALA A 132 0.91 10.67 -18.94
C ALA A 132 0.73 10.89 -17.43
N LEU A 133 0.43 9.83 -16.67
CA LEU A 133 0.26 9.92 -15.23
C LEU A 133 1.62 10.07 -14.50
N VAL A 134 2.70 9.47 -15.01
CA VAL A 134 4.06 9.76 -14.54
C VAL A 134 4.37 11.24 -14.70
N ASP A 135 4.10 11.83 -15.88
CA ASP A 135 4.33 13.26 -16.10
C ASP A 135 3.52 14.13 -15.14
N ILE A 136 2.33 13.69 -14.76
CA ILE A 136 1.50 14.37 -13.76
C ILE A 136 2.12 14.29 -12.36
N VAL A 137 2.55 13.12 -11.93
CA VAL A 137 3.22 12.95 -10.61
C VAL A 137 4.52 13.77 -10.58
N GLU A 138 5.27 13.81 -11.68
CA GLU A 138 6.51 14.59 -11.78
C GLU A 138 6.30 16.12 -11.68
N ARG A 139 5.10 16.64 -11.94
CA ARG A 139 4.77 18.06 -11.67
C ARG A 139 4.78 18.40 -10.18
N SER A 140 4.58 17.41 -9.30
CA SER A 140 4.65 17.58 -7.86
C SER A 140 6.07 17.50 -7.30
N TYR A 141 7.07 17.19 -8.14
CA TYR A 141 8.47 17.14 -7.73
C TYR A 141 8.97 18.52 -7.32
N ASP A 142 9.59 18.61 -6.14
CA ASP A 142 10.27 19.82 -5.67
C ASP A 142 11.65 19.96 -6.32
N PRO A 143 11.84 20.92 -7.24
CA PRO A 143 13.11 21.06 -7.95
C PRO A 143 14.24 21.65 -7.10
N VAL A 144 13.92 22.20 -5.92
CA VAL A 144 14.87 22.85 -5.04
C VAL A 144 15.43 21.87 -4.00
N HIS A 145 14.55 21.16 -3.29
CA HIS A 145 14.94 20.30 -2.19
C HIS A 145 14.76 18.82 -2.50
N GLY A 146 14.19 18.47 -3.66
CA GLY A 146 13.85 17.10 -4.05
C GLY A 146 12.62 16.58 -3.31
N GLY A 147 12.12 15.41 -3.76
CA GLY A 147 10.88 14.81 -3.26
C GLY A 147 9.63 15.42 -3.88
N TYR A 148 8.47 15.08 -3.34
CA TYR A 148 7.17 15.37 -3.94
C TYR A 148 6.26 16.05 -2.93
N PHE A 149 5.48 17.05 -3.37
CA PHE A 149 4.42 17.66 -2.58
C PHE A 149 3.16 16.78 -2.56
N GLU A 150 2.33 16.93 -1.52
CA GLU A 150 1.26 15.98 -1.18
C GLU A 150 -0.01 16.12 -2.03
N ALA A 151 -0.52 17.35 -2.18
CA ALA A 151 -1.86 17.57 -2.70
C ALA A 151 -2.02 18.87 -3.47
N TYR A 152 -2.95 18.83 -4.44
CA TYR A 152 -3.27 19.93 -5.33
C TYR A 152 -4.78 20.07 -5.48
N THR A 153 -5.21 21.27 -5.87
CA THR A 153 -6.58 21.51 -6.36
C THR A 153 -6.83 20.69 -7.63
N ARG A 154 -8.07 20.69 -8.09
CA ARG A 154 -8.39 20.06 -9.38
C ARG A 154 -7.55 20.60 -10.53
N GLU A 155 -7.27 21.91 -10.51
CA GLU A 155 -6.53 22.67 -11.52
C GLU A 155 -5.01 22.56 -11.39
N TRP A 156 -4.52 21.78 -10.44
CA TRP A 156 -3.09 21.57 -10.13
C TRP A 156 -2.42 22.77 -9.45
N GLU A 157 -3.15 23.59 -8.73
CA GLU A 157 -2.61 24.55 -7.77
C GLU A 157 -2.35 23.85 -6.43
N LEU A 158 -1.31 24.24 -5.69
CA LEU A 158 -0.98 23.61 -4.41
C LEU A 158 -2.12 23.81 -3.40
N GLU A 159 -2.60 22.73 -2.81
CA GLU A 159 -3.66 22.79 -1.78
C GLU A 159 -3.17 23.41 -0.47
N SER A 160 -4.10 24.00 0.27
CA SER A 160 -3.84 24.50 1.62
C SER A 160 -3.91 23.40 2.68
N ASP A 161 -4.81 22.45 2.53
CA ASP A 161 -4.90 21.23 3.33
C ASP A 161 -4.31 20.06 2.55
N LEU A 162 -3.10 19.67 2.91
CA LEU A 162 -2.31 18.65 2.24
C LEU A 162 -2.58 17.24 2.78
N ARG A 163 -3.30 17.14 3.91
CA ARG A 163 -3.50 15.87 4.63
C ARG A 163 -4.24 14.83 3.79
N LEU A 164 -3.83 13.57 3.94
CA LEU A 164 -4.56 12.42 3.42
C LEU A 164 -5.79 12.11 4.28
N SER A 165 -5.65 12.25 5.61
CA SER A 165 -6.68 12.01 6.59
C SER A 165 -6.66 13.08 7.69
N GLU A 166 -7.69 13.11 8.54
CA GLU A 166 -7.78 14.03 9.69
C GLU A 166 -6.72 13.75 10.76
N HIS A 167 -6.13 12.56 10.76
CA HIS A 167 -5.08 12.14 11.71
C HIS A 167 -3.68 12.57 11.28
N ASP A 168 -3.50 12.98 10.02
CA ASP A 168 -2.21 13.40 9.49
C ASP A 168 -1.85 14.82 9.87
N MET A 169 -0.55 15.11 9.89
CA MET A 169 -0.04 16.47 9.99
C MET A 169 -0.19 17.19 8.64
N ASN A 170 -0.51 18.48 8.69
CA ASN A 170 -0.60 19.30 7.46
C ASN A 170 0.80 19.80 7.07
N GLU A 171 1.62 18.91 6.53
CA GLU A 171 2.99 19.19 6.14
C GLU A 171 3.20 19.02 4.63
N LYS A 172 4.29 19.60 4.12
CA LYS A 172 4.58 19.66 2.68
C LYS A 172 4.94 18.31 2.07
N LYS A 173 5.60 17.45 2.87
CA LYS A 173 6.08 16.14 2.43
C LYS A 173 5.81 15.11 3.52
N SER A 174 5.42 13.91 3.11
CA SER A 174 5.24 12.77 4.02
C SER A 174 6.05 11.56 3.55
N MET A 175 6.46 10.73 4.48
CA MET A 175 7.02 9.42 4.20
C MET A 175 6.03 8.58 3.39
N ASN A 176 4.75 8.60 3.77
CA ASN A 176 3.72 7.74 3.21
C ASN A 176 3.53 7.98 1.70
N THR A 177 3.42 9.24 1.25
CA THR A 177 3.36 9.56 -0.17
C THR A 177 4.62 9.13 -0.92
N HIS A 178 5.81 9.36 -0.36
CA HIS A 178 7.07 8.96 -1.00
C HIS A 178 7.23 7.44 -1.09
N LEU A 179 6.82 6.68 -0.06
CA LEU A 179 6.84 5.21 -0.07
C LEU A 179 5.97 4.65 -1.21
N HIS A 180 4.77 5.22 -1.40
CA HIS A 180 3.89 4.71 -2.44
C HIS A 180 4.22 5.23 -3.85
N ILE A 181 4.91 6.36 -3.99
CA ILE A 181 5.55 6.72 -5.27
C ILE A 181 6.68 5.74 -5.57
N LEU A 182 7.50 5.36 -4.58
CA LEU A 182 8.58 4.37 -4.74
C LEU A 182 8.04 3.03 -5.24
N GLU A 183 6.99 2.53 -4.60
CA GLU A 183 6.28 1.31 -4.97
C GLU A 183 5.72 1.38 -6.39
N ALA A 184 5.04 2.47 -6.72
CA ALA A 184 4.49 2.71 -8.05
C ALA A 184 5.58 2.77 -9.13
N TYR A 185 6.65 3.54 -8.90
CA TYR A 185 7.74 3.68 -9.86
C TYR A 185 8.53 2.38 -10.04
N THR A 186 8.60 1.53 -9.03
CA THR A 186 9.15 0.18 -9.14
C THR A 186 8.37 -0.64 -10.17
N ASN A 187 7.04 -0.64 -10.11
CA ASN A 187 6.21 -1.35 -11.08
C ASN A 187 6.20 -0.68 -12.46
N VAL A 188 6.18 0.66 -12.52
CA VAL A 188 6.31 1.40 -13.78
C VAL A 188 7.62 1.04 -14.47
N TYR A 189 8.74 0.98 -13.74
CA TYR A 189 10.03 0.61 -14.30
C TYR A 189 10.03 -0.83 -14.87
N ARG A 190 9.30 -1.75 -14.26
CA ARG A 190 9.14 -3.13 -14.78
C ARG A 190 8.40 -3.19 -16.13
N VAL A 191 7.43 -2.31 -16.36
CA VAL A 191 6.64 -2.29 -17.62
C VAL A 191 7.17 -1.31 -18.66
N TRP A 192 7.89 -0.30 -18.21
CA TRP A 192 8.51 0.75 -19.04
C TRP A 192 9.94 1.06 -18.56
N PRO A 193 10.92 0.16 -18.80
CA PRO A 193 12.31 0.31 -18.36
C PRO A 193 13.06 1.36 -19.18
N SER A 194 12.68 2.64 -19.03
CA SER A 194 13.35 3.77 -19.68
C SER A 194 14.44 4.36 -18.80
N SER A 195 15.41 5.07 -19.42
CA SER A 195 16.46 5.78 -18.69
C SER A 195 15.92 6.85 -17.74
N ILE A 196 14.80 7.47 -18.10
CA ILE A 196 14.11 8.46 -17.26
C ILE A 196 13.57 7.77 -15.99
N MET A 197 12.85 6.67 -16.15
CA MET A 197 12.31 5.93 -14.99
C MET A 197 13.43 5.35 -14.12
N ALA A 198 14.51 4.86 -14.70
CA ALA A 198 15.68 4.42 -13.94
C ALA A 198 16.27 5.55 -13.10
N LEU A 199 16.38 6.77 -13.66
CA LEU A 199 16.88 7.94 -12.95
C LEU A 199 15.93 8.34 -11.80
N ARG A 200 14.61 8.38 -12.04
CA ARG A 200 13.61 8.74 -11.04
C ARG A 200 13.57 7.73 -9.89
N LEU A 201 13.55 6.45 -10.20
CA LEU A 201 13.57 5.39 -9.19
C LEU A 201 14.86 5.42 -8.36
N ARG A 202 16.02 5.61 -9.00
CA ARG A 202 17.30 5.80 -8.32
C ARG A 202 17.28 6.98 -7.36
N SER A 203 16.79 8.13 -7.83
CA SER A 203 16.70 9.36 -7.03
C SER A 203 15.80 9.15 -5.82
N LEU A 204 14.67 8.47 -5.99
CA LEU A 204 13.71 8.23 -4.91
C LEU A 204 14.23 7.22 -3.87
N ILE A 205 14.95 6.16 -4.32
CA ILE A 205 15.64 5.23 -3.41
C ILE A 205 16.67 6.00 -2.57
N GLY A 206 17.52 6.82 -3.22
CA GLY A 206 18.52 7.64 -2.53
C GLY A 206 17.90 8.59 -1.53
N LEU A 207 16.84 9.29 -1.93
CA LEU A 207 16.11 10.22 -1.06
C LEU A 207 15.50 9.50 0.16
N THR A 208 14.92 8.32 -0.05
CA THR A 208 14.36 7.51 1.04
C THR A 208 15.45 7.13 2.03
N LEU A 209 16.61 6.67 1.55
CA LEU A 209 17.76 6.30 2.39
C LEU A 209 18.35 7.51 3.16
N ASP A 210 18.41 8.68 2.51
CA ASP A 210 19.12 9.84 3.05
C ASP A 210 18.25 10.73 3.97
N ARG A 211 16.91 10.77 3.75
CA ARG A 211 16.02 11.73 4.40
C ARG A 211 14.92 11.07 5.22
N ILE A 212 14.41 9.92 4.79
CA ILE A 212 13.21 9.31 5.36
C ILE A 212 13.57 8.22 6.37
N VAL A 213 14.53 7.36 6.06
CA VAL A 213 15.02 6.34 7.00
C VAL A 213 15.90 7.00 8.06
N GLY A 214 15.50 6.88 9.32
CA GLY A 214 16.31 7.34 10.46
C GLY A 214 17.46 6.38 10.77
N GLY A 215 18.50 6.90 11.42
CA GLY A 215 19.65 6.10 11.85
C GLY A 215 19.34 5.07 12.95
N ASP A 216 18.16 5.16 13.55
CA ASP A 216 17.59 4.23 14.54
C ASP A 216 16.76 3.10 13.93
N GLY A 217 16.60 3.06 12.61
CA GLY A 217 15.83 2.04 11.92
C GLY A 217 14.33 2.35 11.80
N HIS A 218 13.91 3.58 12.10
CA HIS A 218 12.52 4.03 11.95
C HIS A 218 12.39 5.06 10.84
N PHE A 219 11.27 5.07 10.17
CA PHE A 219 10.90 6.15 9.27
C PHE A 219 10.60 7.45 10.01
N ARG A 220 11.02 8.58 9.46
CA ARG A 220 10.51 9.91 9.80
C ARG A 220 9.26 10.16 8.96
N LEU A 221 8.13 10.53 9.60
CA LEU A 221 6.83 10.48 8.95
C LEU A 221 6.46 11.74 8.18
N PHE A 222 6.75 12.92 8.73
CA PHE A 222 6.35 14.21 8.17
C PHE A 222 7.51 15.19 8.14
N PHE A 223 7.54 16.03 7.07
CA PHE A 223 8.62 16.98 6.82
C PHE A 223 8.06 18.29 6.27
N ASP A 224 8.74 19.39 6.61
CA ASP A 224 8.57 20.63 5.86
C ASP A 224 9.21 20.54 4.45
N GLU A 225 9.13 21.63 3.71
CA GLU A 225 9.69 21.73 2.38
C GLU A 225 11.18 21.41 2.32
N ASP A 226 11.95 21.83 3.34
CA ASP A 226 13.41 21.68 3.47
C ASP A 226 13.83 20.33 4.07
N TRP A 227 12.91 19.36 4.22
CA TRP A 227 13.15 18.06 4.86
C TRP A 227 13.44 18.10 6.35
N ARG A 228 13.05 19.18 7.06
CA ARG A 228 13.10 19.16 8.52
C ARG A 228 11.98 18.28 9.06
N VAL A 229 12.35 17.34 9.91
CA VAL A 229 11.40 16.41 10.54
C VAL A 229 10.42 17.18 11.42
N LYS A 230 9.13 16.88 11.28
CA LYS A 230 8.02 17.52 12.00
C LYS A 230 7.30 16.57 12.96
N SER A 231 7.55 15.27 12.89
CA SER A 231 6.92 14.27 13.74
C SER A 231 7.98 13.40 14.39
N ASP A 232 7.79 13.11 15.66
CA ASP A 232 8.56 12.14 16.44
C ASP A 232 7.83 10.81 16.64
N ARG A 233 6.69 10.63 15.93
CA ARG A 233 5.94 9.38 15.93
C ARG A 233 6.67 8.31 15.13
N ILE A 234 6.51 7.06 15.60
CA ILE A 234 6.96 5.83 14.96
C ILE A 234 5.71 5.04 14.54
N SER A 235 5.69 4.60 13.29
CA SER A 235 4.67 3.69 12.78
C SER A 235 5.32 2.36 12.41
N TYR A 236 5.19 1.38 13.28
CA TYR A 236 5.82 0.06 13.10
C TYR A 236 5.33 -0.65 11.83
N GLY A 237 4.06 -0.42 11.47
CA GLY A 237 3.52 -0.94 10.22
C GLY A 237 4.23 -0.39 8.98
N HIS A 238 4.48 0.92 8.94
CA HIS A 238 5.20 1.53 7.82
C HIS A 238 6.69 1.16 7.82
N ASP A 239 7.31 1.03 8.99
CA ASP A 239 8.71 0.60 9.07
C ASP A 239 8.89 -0.78 8.45
N ILE A 240 8.06 -1.75 8.85
CA ILE A 240 8.18 -3.10 8.30
C ILE A 240 7.75 -3.19 6.83
N GLU A 241 6.75 -2.41 6.39
CA GLU A 241 6.36 -2.30 4.98
C GLU A 241 7.49 -1.69 4.16
N GLY A 242 8.04 -0.57 4.60
CA GLY A 242 9.14 0.12 3.92
C GLY A 242 10.40 -0.73 3.83
N SER A 243 10.66 -1.58 4.83
CA SER A 243 11.83 -2.45 4.84
C SER A 243 11.91 -3.35 3.61
N TRP A 244 10.81 -3.95 3.17
CA TRP A 244 10.84 -4.82 2.01
C TRP A 244 10.57 -4.08 0.69
N LEU A 245 9.74 -3.00 0.68
CA LEU A 245 9.49 -2.21 -0.52
C LEU A 245 10.75 -1.46 -1.00
N LEU A 246 11.55 -0.91 -0.09
CA LEU A 246 12.79 -0.24 -0.43
C LEU A 246 13.82 -1.21 -1.05
N TYR A 247 13.93 -2.39 -0.46
CA TYR A 247 14.81 -3.43 -0.98
C TYR A 247 14.35 -3.93 -2.35
N GLU A 248 13.05 -4.18 -2.53
CA GLU A 248 12.45 -4.58 -3.81
C GLU A 248 12.68 -3.52 -4.91
N ALA A 249 12.58 -2.24 -4.58
CA ALA A 249 12.84 -1.15 -5.52
C ALA A 249 14.30 -1.14 -6.00
N ALA A 250 15.25 -1.34 -5.08
CA ALA A 250 16.67 -1.42 -5.41
C ALA A 250 16.99 -2.67 -6.26
N GLU A 251 16.40 -3.82 -5.95
CA GLU A 251 16.54 -5.05 -6.76
C GLU A 251 15.96 -4.86 -8.17
N ALA A 252 14.79 -4.24 -8.28
CA ALA A 252 14.16 -3.96 -9.58
C ALA A 252 15.02 -3.04 -10.45
N LEU A 253 15.68 -2.06 -9.85
CA LEU A 253 16.62 -1.16 -10.54
C LEU A 253 17.90 -1.87 -10.96
N GLY A 254 18.35 -2.86 -10.19
CA GLY A 254 19.54 -3.67 -10.48
C GLY A 254 20.88 -2.97 -10.19
N ASP A 255 20.88 -1.90 -9.39
CA ASP A 255 22.09 -1.20 -8.98
C ASP A 255 22.68 -1.84 -7.73
N THR A 256 23.89 -2.42 -7.85
CA THR A 256 24.53 -3.21 -6.79
C THR A 256 24.85 -2.40 -5.53
N GLU A 257 25.19 -1.12 -5.66
CA GLU A 257 25.48 -0.24 -4.54
C GLU A 257 24.19 0.10 -3.79
N LEU A 258 23.13 0.48 -4.51
CA LEU A 258 21.83 0.75 -3.92
C LEU A 258 21.20 -0.50 -3.30
N ILE A 259 21.35 -1.68 -3.90
CA ILE A 259 20.91 -2.95 -3.31
C ILE A 259 21.59 -3.18 -1.95
N ALA A 260 22.90 -2.95 -1.85
CA ALA A 260 23.63 -3.12 -0.59
C ALA A 260 23.18 -2.13 0.48
N LEU A 261 22.96 -0.86 0.11
CA LEU A 261 22.47 0.18 1.01
C LEU A 261 21.04 -0.09 1.46
N ALA A 262 20.15 -0.42 0.52
CA ALA A 262 18.75 -0.75 0.80
C ALA A 262 18.63 -2.00 1.69
N LYS A 263 19.45 -3.03 1.44
CA LYS A 263 19.52 -4.23 2.30
C LYS A 263 19.89 -3.87 3.74
N LYS A 264 20.90 -3.01 3.93
CA LYS A 264 21.33 -2.57 5.25
C LYS A 264 20.20 -1.80 5.97
N ALA A 265 19.54 -0.88 5.29
CA ALA A 265 18.42 -0.12 5.84
C ALA A 265 17.23 -1.04 6.16
N ALA A 266 16.85 -1.94 5.24
CA ALA A 266 15.76 -2.89 5.42
C ALA A 266 15.96 -3.78 6.66
N LEU A 267 17.18 -4.28 6.87
CA LEU A 267 17.49 -5.10 8.05
C LEU A 267 17.46 -4.27 9.34
N ALA A 268 17.96 -3.04 9.33
CA ALA A 268 17.87 -2.15 10.51
C ALA A 268 16.40 -1.86 10.87
N MET A 269 15.54 -1.62 9.87
CA MET A 269 14.11 -1.37 10.09
C MET A 269 13.39 -2.64 10.59
N ALA A 270 13.72 -3.81 10.06
CA ALA A 270 13.15 -5.07 10.52
C ALA A 270 13.60 -5.41 11.95
N ASP A 271 14.88 -5.14 12.30
CA ASP A 271 15.40 -5.33 13.66
C ASP A 271 14.71 -4.38 14.66
N ALA A 272 14.57 -3.09 14.33
CA ALA A 272 13.89 -2.12 15.18
C ALA A 272 12.42 -2.51 15.40
N THR A 273 11.70 -2.85 14.33
CA THR A 273 10.31 -3.31 14.43
C THR A 273 10.20 -4.60 15.28
N LEU A 274 11.11 -5.55 15.10
CA LEU A 274 11.10 -6.79 15.89
C LEU A 274 11.36 -6.54 17.37
N ALA A 275 12.26 -5.60 17.70
CA ALA A 275 12.66 -5.33 19.07
C ALA A 275 11.64 -4.48 19.83
N GLU A 276 10.98 -3.53 19.15
CA GLU A 276 10.17 -2.48 19.79
C GLU A 276 8.68 -2.56 19.43
N GLY A 277 8.36 -3.00 18.21
CA GLY A 277 7.00 -2.99 17.68
C GLY A 277 6.23 -4.28 17.88
N VAL A 278 6.89 -5.42 18.17
CA VAL A 278 6.24 -6.73 18.29
C VAL A 278 5.85 -7.02 19.75
N ASP A 279 4.55 -7.28 19.96
CA ASP A 279 4.04 -7.71 21.25
C ASP A 279 4.35 -9.20 21.52
N ARG A 280 4.12 -9.65 22.78
CA ARG A 280 4.36 -11.03 23.23
C ARG A 280 3.56 -12.08 22.48
N ASP A 281 2.39 -11.71 21.96
CA ASP A 281 1.53 -12.58 21.15
C ASP A 281 1.95 -12.65 19.66
N GLY A 282 2.98 -11.89 19.28
CA GLY A 282 3.54 -11.84 17.94
C GLY A 282 2.90 -10.82 17.01
N ALA A 283 1.95 -10.04 17.49
CA ALA A 283 1.33 -8.95 16.74
C ALA A 283 2.15 -7.66 16.80
N LEU A 284 1.99 -6.78 15.81
CA LEU A 284 2.54 -5.44 15.84
C LEU A 284 1.61 -4.46 16.55
N TRP A 285 2.19 -3.63 17.41
CA TRP A 285 1.58 -2.40 17.87
C TRP A 285 1.45 -1.39 16.72
N ASN A 286 0.49 -0.47 16.83
CA ASN A 286 0.26 0.50 15.77
C ASN A 286 1.30 1.62 15.79
N GLU A 287 1.39 2.38 16.87
CA GLU A 287 2.25 3.57 16.95
C GLU A 287 2.97 3.71 18.29
N ALA A 288 4.16 4.33 18.22
CA ALA A 288 4.91 4.78 19.38
C ALA A 288 5.38 6.25 19.20
N GLY A 289 5.91 6.78 20.27
CA GLY A 289 6.56 8.10 20.33
C GLY A 289 7.72 8.08 21.32
N PRO A 290 8.33 9.25 21.62
CA PRO A 290 9.51 9.35 22.48
C PRO A 290 9.32 8.77 23.89
N GLU A 291 8.08 8.75 24.39
CA GLU A 291 7.76 8.27 25.74
C GLU A 291 7.25 6.80 25.76
N GLY A 292 7.22 6.11 24.61
CA GLY A 292 6.76 4.74 24.47
C GLY A 292 5.54 4.61 23.56
N LEU A 293 4.75 3.52 23.75
CA LEU A 293 3.58 3.23 22.92
C LEU A 293 2.49 4.31 23.06
N ILE A 294 2.00 4.81 21.94
CA ILE A 294 0.90 5.79 21.84
C ILE A 294 -0.41 5.08 21.49
N ASP A 295 -0.36 4.16 20.52
CA ASP A 295 -1.49 3.39 20.06
C ASP A 295 -1.14 1.90 20.14
N THR A 296 -1.89 1.17 20.98
CA THR A 296 -1.72 -0.27 21.22
C THR A 296 -2.74 -1.11 20.48
N ASP A 297 -3.59 -0.52 19.67
CA ASP A 297 -4.45 -1.29 18.77
C ASP A 297 -3.59 -2.01 17.72
N LYS A 298 -4.11 -3.08 17.19
CA LYS A 298 -3.43 -3.94 16.22
C LYS A 298 -4.23 -3.95 14.93
N ASP A 299 -3.90 -3.00 14.05
CA ASP A 299 -4.55 -2.84 12.75
C ASP A 299 -4.19 -4.00 11.81
N TRP A 300 -5.08 -4.33 10.88
CA TRP A 300 -4.93 -5.48 9.96
C TRP A 300 -3.72 -5.36 9.03
N TRP A 301 -3.46 -4.13 8.54
CA TRP A 301 -2.44 -3.92 7.53
C TRP A 301 -1.01 -4.02 8.07
N PRO A 302 -0.65 -3.51 9.28
CA PRO A 302 0.66 -3.74 9.87
C PRO A 302 0.95 -5.21 10.10
N GLN A 303 -0.08 -5.99 10.51
CA GLN A 303 0.08 -7.44 10.69
C GLN A 303 0.39 -8.12 9.35
N ALA A 304 -0.31 -7.74 8.28
CA ALA A 304 -0.07 -8.27 6.94
C ALA A 304 1.35 -7.95 6.45
N GLU A 305 1.79 -6.70 6.61
CA GLU A 305 3.11 -6.23 6.20
C GLU A 305 4.23 -6.86 7.02
N ALA A 306 4.01 -7.10 8.33
CA ALA A 306 4.98 -7.77 9.18
C ALA A 306 5.30 -9.18 8.71
N VAL A 307 4.31 -9.94 8.26
CA VAL A 307 4.56 -11.29 7.72
C VAL A 307 5.48 -11.22 6.49
N VAL A 308 5.29 -10.25 5.60
CA VAL A 308 6.12 -10.08 4.40
C VAL A 308 7.51 -9.57 4.75
N GLY A 309 7.60 -8.51 5.54
CA GLY A 309 8.87 -7.88 5.89
C GLY A 309 9.79 -8.80 6.67
N PHE A 310 9.25 -9.55 7.65
CA PHE A 310 10.05 -10.52 8.38
C PHE A 310 10.48 -11.72 7.50
N VAL A 311 9.62 -12.23 6.61
CA VAL A 311 10.04 -13.27 5.64
C VAL A 311 11.12 -12.71 4.72
N ASN A 312 11.02 -11.47 4.27
CA ASN A 312 12.05 -10.81 3.47
C ASN A 312 13.39 -10.71 4.22
N ALA A 313 13.36 -10.31 5.50
CA ALA A 313 14.56 -10.26 6.34
C ALA A 313 15.18 -11.65 6.57
N TRP A 314 14.36 -12.67 6.78
CA TRP A 314 14.83 -14.05 6.84
C TRP A 314 15.48 -14.51 5.55
N GLN A 315 14.90 -14.22 4.40
CA GLN A 315 15.48 -14.57 3.09
C GLN A 315 16.84 -13.88 2.85
N MET A 316 17.00 -12.64 3.33
CA MET A 316 18.26 -11.90 3.21
C MET A 316 19.39 -12.41 4.12
N THR A 317 19.05 -13.01 5.26
CA THR A 317 20.03 -13.31 6.34
C THR A 317 20.14 -14.78 6.70
N GLY A 318 19.06 -15.56 6.55
CA GLY A 318 18.94 -16.91 7.12
C GLY A 318 18.73 -16.92 8.64
N ASP A 319 18.46 -15.78 9.29
CA ASP A 319 18.26 -15.69 10.74
C ASP A 319 16.82 -16.08 11.11
N ASP A 320 16.69 -17.21 11.81
CA ASP A 320 15.40 -17.79 12.19
C ASP A 320 14.55 -16.90 13.10
N ARG A 321 15.13 -15.89 13.78
CA ARG A 321 14.35 -14.92 14.56
C ARG A 321 13.27 -14.25 13.74
N TYR A 322 13.57 -13.90 12.49
CA TYR A 322 12.60 -13.27 11.58
C TYR A 322 11.53 -14.27 11.11
N TRP A 323 11.93 -15.52 10.84
CA TRP A 323 10.97 -16.58 10.50
C TRP A 323 9.98 -16.82 11.65
N GLU A 324 10.49 -16.93 12.89
CA GLU A 324 9.65 -17.10 14.07
C GLU A 324 8.69 -15.91 14.27
N ALA A 325 9.16 -14.67 14.05
CA ALA A 325 8.34 -13.48 14.12
C ALA A 325 7.21 -13.53 13.07
N ALA A 326 7.54 -13.78 11.80
CA ALA A 326 6.54 -13.92 10.73
C ALA A 326 5.50 -15.00 11.05
N TRP A 327 5.94 -16.15 11.59
CA TRP A 327 5.05 -17.24 11.96
C TRP A 327 4.12 -16.87 13.13
N LYS A 328 4.63 -16.20 14.16
CA LYS A 328 3.83 -15.73 15.31
C LYS A 328 2.79 -14.70 14.85
N THR A 329 3.21 -13.71 14.05
CA THR A 329 2.29 -12.71 13.49
C THR A 329 1.21 -13.38 12.63
N TRP A 330 1.57 -14.32 11.77
CA TRP A 330 0.59 -15.08 10.99
C TRP A 330 -0.37 -15.89 11.88
N SER A 331 0.13 -16.47 12.96
CA SER A 331 -0.70 -17.20 13.92
C SER A 331 -1.69 -16.28 14.61
N PHE A 332 -1.25 -15.08 15.02
CA PHE A 332 -2.12 -14.03 15.57
C PHE A 332 -3.19 -13.58 14.57
N ILE A 333 -2.82 -13.31 13.33
CA ILE A 333 -3.79 -12.97 12.26
C ILE A 333 -4.89 -14.02 12.18
N ARG A 334 -4.54 -15.29 12.13
CA ARG A 334 -5.48 -16.41 11.99
C ARG A 334 -6.42 -16.56 13.18
N THR A 335 -6.01 -16.19 14.39
CA THR A 335 -6.79 -16.37 15.61
C THR A 335 -7.61 -15.15 15.99
N SER A 336 -7.12 -13.94 15.70
CA SER A 336 -7.69 -12.70 16.21
C SER A 336 -8.16 -11.72 15.13
N VAL A 337 -7.49 -11.67 13.97
CA VAL A 337 -7.78 -10.66 12.94
C VAL A 337 -8.75 -11.18 11.87
N VAL A 338 -8.70 -12.46 11.54
CA VAL A 338 -9.59 -13.08 10.53
C VAL A 338 -11.01 -13.22 11.08
N ASP A 339 -11.98 -12.53 10.47
CA ASP A 339 -13.39 -12.73 10.79
C ASP A 339 -13.95 -13.98 10.08
N ARG A 340 -14.30 -14.99 10.87
CA ARG A 340 -14.83 -16.26 10.35
C ARG A 340 -16.34 -16.26 10.20
N GLU A 341 -17.01 -15.28 10.78
CA GLU A 341 -18.46 -15.16 10.77
C GLU A 341 -18.95 -14.38 9.55
N HIS A 342 -18.41 -13.18 9.34
CA HIS A 342 -18.85 -12.27 8.27
C HIS A 342 -17.89 -12.23 7.08
N GLY A 343 -16.73 -12.87 7.19
CA GLY A 343 -15.67 -12.86 6.18
C GLY A 343 -14.77 -11.63 6.24
N GLU A 344 -13.72 -11.62 5.41
CA GLU A 344 -12.64 -10.63 5.44
C GLU A 344 -11.91 -10.60 6.82
N TRP A 345 -10.99 -9.67 7.00
CA TRP A 345 -10.33 -9.43 8.28
C TRP A 345 -11.03 -8.28 9.00
N PHE A 346 -11.01 -8.28 10.34
CA PHE A 346 -11.38 -7.09 11.10
C PHE A 346 -10.44 -5.94 10.76
N TRP A 347 -10.90 -4.69 10.88
CA TRP A 347 -10.05 -3.52 10.70
C TRP A 347 -8.92 -3.51 11.73
N LYS A 348 -9.30 -3.69 12.99
CA LYS A 348 -8.35 -3.74 14.10
C LYS A 348 -8.89 -4.57 15.26
N VAL A 349 -7.97 -4.93 16.12
CA VAL A 349 -8.26 -5.54 17.41
C VAL A 349 -7.55 -4.73 18.50
N ASP A 350 -8.07 -4.78 19.73
CA ASP A 350 -7.43 -4.12 20.87
C ASP A 350 -6.11 -4.83 21.28
N ALA A 351 -5.43 -4.27 22.28
CA ALA A 351 -4.18 -4.81 22.83
C ALA A 351 -4.30 -6.29 23.26
N SER A 352 -5.48 -6.75 23.64
CA SER A 352 -5.76 -8.14 24.06
C SER A 352 -6.20 -9.07 22.92
N GLY A 353 -6.33 -8.54 21.70
CA GLY A 353 -6.75 -9.27 20.51
C GLY A 353 -8.28 -9.38 20.36
N VAL A 354 -9.07 -8.54 21.04
CA VAL A 354 -10.53 -8.46 20.87
C VAL A 354 -10.86 -7.53 19.72
N PRO A 355 -11.64 -7.98 18.70
CA PRO A 355 -11.93 -7.17 17.53
C PRO A 355 -12.93 -6.04 17.80
N TYR A 356 -12.72 -4.89 17.16
CA TYR A 356 -13.68 -3.80 17.01
C TYR A 356 -14.66 -4.15 15.89
N LYS A 357 -15.79 -4.76 16.25
CA LYS A 357 -16.76 -5.30 15.27
C LYS A 357 -17.56 -4.21 14.55
N GLU A 358 -17.60 -3.01 15.10
CA GLU A 358 -18.25 -1.84 14.49
C GLU A 358 -17.47 -1.24 13.33
N GLU A 359 -16.17 -1.47 13.28
CA GLU A 359 -15.33 -0.95 12.20
C GLU A 359 -15.68 -1.58 10.84
N PRO A 360 -15.61 -0.79 9.75
CA PRO A 360 -16.05 -1.27 8.44
C PRO A 360 -15.13 -2.34 7.87
N LYS A 361 -15.73 -3.28 7.12
CA LYS A 361 -15.01 -4.27 6.33
C LYS A 361 -14.49 -3.72 5.01
N VAL A 362 -15.16 -2.72 4.50
CA VAL A 362 -14.83 -2.01 3.26
C VAL A 362 -14.96 -0.52 3.50
N SER A 363 -13.95 0.24 3.13
CA SER A 363 -13.97 1.70 3.12
C SER A 363 -12.98 2.23 2.07
N GLU A 364 -12.82 3.53 1.98
CA GLU A 364 -11.79 4.16 1.14
C GLU A 364 -10.36 3.66 1.45
N TRP A 365 -10.11 3.19 2.68
CA TRP A 365 -8.82 2.66 3.14
C TRP A 365 -8.78 1.14 3.26
N LYS A 366 -9.85 0.53 3.80
CA LYS A 366 -9.94 -0.90 4.05
C LYS A 366 -10.31 -1.65 2.77
N CYS A 367 -9.36 -2.44 2.27
CA CYS A 367 -9.47 -3.16 1.01
C CYS A 367 -8.57 -4.41 1.03
N PRO A 368 -8.61 -5.29 0.01
CA PRO A 368 -7.86 -6.55 0.00
C PRO A 368 -6.38 -6.38 -0.39
N TYR A 369 -5.86 -5.16 -0.38
CA TYR A 369 -4.52 -4.86 -0.83
C TYR A 369 -3.46 -5.46 0.10
N HIS A 370 -3.40 -5.05 1.37
CA HIS A 370 -2.36 -5.52 2.28
C HIS A 370 -2.47 -7.01 2.60
N ASN A 371 -3.65 -7.50 2.98
CA ASN A 371 -3.85 -8.91 3.33
C ASN A 371 -3.76 -9.84 2.12
N GLY A 372 -4.31 -9.44 0.98
CA GLY A 372 -4.18 -10.17 -0.29
C GLY A 372 -2.75 -10.16 -0.79
N ARG A 373 -2.07 -8.99 -0.77
CA ARG A 373 -0.66 -8.85 -1.14
C ARG A 373 0.22 -9.74 -0.28
N ALA A 374 0.07 -9.71 1.05
CA ALA A 374 0.84 -10.56 1.94
C ALA A 374 0.67 -12.05 1.62
N CYS A 375 -0.56 -12.50 1.37
CA CYS A 375 -0.79 -13.88 0.98
C CYS A 375 -0.09 -14.22 -0.35
N MET A 376 -0.18 -13.36 -1.37
CA MET A 376 0.44 -13.57 -2.68
C MET A 376 1.96 -13.54 -2.61
N GLU A 377 2.53 -12.56 -1.89
CA GLU A 377 3.99 -12.47 -1.66
C GLU A 377 4.54 -13.74 -0.98
N ILE A 378 3.92 -14.20 0.08
CA ILE A 378 4.38 -15.40 0.78
C ILE A 378 4.23 -16.66 -0.07
N ILE A 379 3.16 -16.79 -0.85
CA ILE A 379 2.99 -17.91 -1.79
C ILE A 379 4.11 -17.92 -2.82
N GLU A 380 4.47 -16.76 -3.36
CA GLU A 380 5.52 -16.63 -4.38
C GLU A 380 6.92 -16.85 -3.79
N ARG A 381 7.22 -16.22 -2.65
CA ARG A 381 8.54 -16.29 -1.99
C ARG A 381 8.87 -17.69 -1.45
N LEU A 382 7.88 -18.41 -0.93
CA LEU A 382 8.08 -19.74 -0.34
C LEU A 382 7.74 -20.89 -1.30
N GLY A 383 7.04 -20.61 -2.41
CA GLY A 383 6.64 -21.64 -3.38
C GLY A 383 7.80 -22.49 -3.91
N PRO A 384 8.93 -21.90 -4.33
CA PRO A 384 10.11 -22.65 -4.78
C PRO A 384 10.68 -23.60 -3.71
N LEU A 385 10.73 -23.16 -2.44
CA LEU A 385 11.28 -23.93 -1.34
C LEU A 385 10.46 -25.18 -1.00
N ILE A 386 9.14 -25.14 -1.25
CA ILE A 386 8.24 -26.27 -0.99
C ILE A 386 8.34 -27.31 -2.11
N GLN A 387 8.77 -26.94 -3.32
CA GLN A 387 8.92 -27.85 -4.44
C GLN A 387 10.24 -28.63 -4.40
N GLU A 388 11.22 -28.12 -3.65
CA GLU A 388 12.55 -28.73 -3.48
C GLU A 388 12.62 -29.65 -2.24
N ALA A 389 11.62 -29.60 -1.34
CA ALA A 389 11.52 -30.42 -0.12
C ALA A 389 10.64 -31.66 -0.34
#